data_44192b8df102b3d6437c32e777f8b6b7
#
_entry.id   44192b8df102b3d6437c32e777f8b6b7
#
_cell.length_a   1.000
_cell.length_b   1.000
_cell.length_c   1.000
_cell.angle_alpha   90.00
_cell.angle_beta   90.00
_cell.angle_gamma   90.00
#
_symmetry.space_group_name_H-M   'P 1'
#
loop_
_entity.id
_entity.type
_entity.pdbx_description
1 polymer ?
#
loop_
_entity_poly.entity_id
_entity_poly.type
_entity_poly.pdbx_seq_one_letter_code
_entity_poly.pdbx_strand_id
1 'polypeptide(L)'
;KEQKSNKGVTSGSGLNIEVDFSKIFQSVSAQELSEFTSQLETLFRTSVDVAEALQILGEQTDNEMLKLALVEIRDEVRQGKALSEAMRKHPKIFDHLYISMVEVGQESGNMDQVLSRLKDYTSKMVALRQKVTSAMTYPLLMGFISVGVVFALFIGVIPRIKTMFDSFGATLPFITRAMLFISDF
;
A
#
# COMPACT_ATOMS: atom_id res chain seq x y z
N LYS A 1 64.98 -4.12 -5.18
CA LYS A 1 64.54 -4.67 -6.47
C LYS A 1 63.03 -4.69 -6.41
N GLU A 2 62.59 -3.72 -7.01
CA GLU A 2 61.63 -3.40 -8.07
C GLU A 2 60.20 -3.46 -7.53
N GLN A 3 59.63 -2.39 -7.16
CA GLN A 3 58.93 -1.32 -7.87
C GLN A 3 58.15 -1.83 -9.11
N LYS A 4 56.82 -1.92 -8.94
CA LYS A 4 55.92 -1.65 -10.06
C LYS A 4 54.65 -0.94 -9.55
N SER A 5 54.70 0.35 -9.77
CA SER A 5 53.57 1.25 -9.95
C SER A 5 52.58 0.68 -10.95
N ASN A 6 51.27 0.72 -10.62
CA ASN A 6 50.28 0.84 -11.67
C ASN A 6 49.20 1.84 -11.23
N LYS A 7 49.32 3.03 -11.75
CA LYS A 7 48.28 4.05 -11.86
C LYS A 7 47.23 3.53 -12.83
N GLY A 8 46.04 3.43 -12.38
CA GLY A 8 44.83 3.31 -13.20
C GLY A 8 43.88 4.44 -12.82
N VAL A 9 44.03 5.58 -13.51
CA VAL A 9 43.05 6.63 -13.57
C VAL A 9 41.83 6.11 -14.31
N THR A 10 40.67 6.16 -13.71
CA THR A 10 39.42 6.37 -14.44
C THR A 10 38.50 7.25 -13.63
N SER A 11 38.52 8.50 -13.97
CA SER A 11 37.47 9.46 -13.81
C SER A 11 36.20 8.89 -14.48
N GLY A 12 35.19 8.69 -13.71
CA GLY A 12 33.83 8.36 -14.15
C GLY A 12 32.89 9.02 -13.17
N SER A 13 32.54 10.29 -13.44
CA SER A 13 31.41 10.97 -12.80
C SER A 13 30.14 10.24 -13.23
N GLY A 14 29.87 9.12 -12.59
CA GLY A 14 28.59 8.43 -12.65
C GLY A 14 27.73 9.01 -11.55
N LEU A 15 26.71 9.75 -11.91
CA LEU A 15 25.56 10.00 -11.06
C LEU A 15 25.03 8.64 -10.61
N ASN A 16 25.43 8.20 -9.43
CA ASN A 16 24.78 7.09 -8.74
C ASN A 16 23.37 7.59 -8.34
N ILE A 17 22.45 7.50 -9.27
CA ILE A 17 21.04 7.47 -8.94
C ILE A 17 20.84 6.08 -8.33
N GLU A 18 21.04 5.97 -7.02
CA GLU A 18 20.52 4.83 -6.26
C GLU A 18 19.00 4.91 -6.35
N VAL A 19 18.47 4.32 -7.41
CA VAL A 19 17.04 4.09 -7.52
C VAL A 19 16.72 3.05 -6.44
N ASP A 20 16.25 3.54 -5.31
CA ASP A 20 15.79 2.69 -4.21
C ASP A 20 14.55 1.93 -4.70
N PHE A 21 14.78 0.74 -5.26
CA PHE A 21 13.72 -0.13 -5.78
C PHE A 21 12.65 -0.47 -4.75
N SER A 22 12.93 -0.32 -3.46
CA SER A 22 11.94 -0.52 -2.40
C SER A 22 10.84 0.54 -2.42
N LYS A 23 11.15 1.75 -2.88
CA LYS A 23 10.18 2.86 -3.00
C LYS A 23 9.26 2.73 -4.21
N ILE A 24 9.71 2.04 -5.27
CA ILE A 24 8.91 1.79 -6.48
C ILE A 24 7.77 0.77 -6.21
N PHE A 25 7.89 -0.06 -5.16
CA PHE A 25 6.87 -1.01 -4.73
C PHE A 25 5.84 -0.44 -3.75
N GLN A 26 5.91 0.85 -3.40
CA GLN A 26 4.90 1.49 -2.57
C GLN A 26 3.62 1.70 -3.38
N SER A 27 2.59 0.95 -3.06
CA SER A 27 1.25 1.20 -3.62
C SER A 27 0.71 2.53 -3.10
N VAL A 28 0.07 3.31 -3.97
CA VAL A 28 -0.61 4.55 -3.56
C VAL A 28 -1.77 4.18 -2.63
N SER A 29 -1.77 4.75 -1.45
CA SER A 29 -2.82 4.53 -0.45
C SER A 29 -4.10 5.30 -0.81
N ALA A 30 -5.25 4.84 -0.28
CA ALA A 30 -6.50 5.56 -0.46
C ALA A 30 -6.46 6.98 0.13
N GLN A 31 -5.63 7.19 1.16
CA GLN A 31 -5.46 8.50 1.77
C GLN A 31 -4.68 9.45 0.86
N GLU A 32 -3.57 8.99 0.26
CA GLU A 32 -2.80 9.78 -0.70
C GLU A 32 -3.64 10.13 -1.93
N LEU A 33 -4.43 9.17 -2.44
CA LEU A 33 -5.34 9.45 -3.55
C LEU A 33 -6.44 10.47 -3.18
N SER A 34 -6.97 10.39 -1.96
CA SER A 34 -7.97 11.35 -1.46
C SER A 34 -7.38 12.75 -1.30
N GLU A 35 -6.16 12.85 -0.80
CA GLU A 35 -5.45 14.10 -0.64
C GLU A 35 -5.12 14.72 -2.00
N PHE A 36 -4.56 13.95 -2.92
CA PHE A 36 -4.34 14.35 -4.31
C PHE A 36 -5.63 14.90 -4.95
N THR A 37 -6.74 14.15 -4.82
CA THR A 37 -8.03 14.55 -5.42
C THR A 37 -8.55 15.86 -4.82
N SER A 38 -8.40 16.05 -3.51
CA SER A 38 -8.82 17.28 -2.82
C SER A 38 -7.99 18.49 -3.24
N GLN A 39 -6.69 18.30 -3.41
CA GLN A 39 -5.78 19.35 -3.87
C GLN A 39 -6.02 19.68 -5.35
N LEU A 40 -6.23 18.67 -6.19
CA LEU A 40 -6.57 18.84 -7.61
C LEU A 40 -7.88 19.62 -7.77
N GLU A 41 -8.92 19.28 -7.00
CA GLU A 41 -10.20 20.04 -6.98
C GLU A 41 -9.96 21.51 -6.62
N THR A 42 -9.14 21.76 -5.62
CA THR A 42 -8.82 23.12 -5.17
C THR A 42 -8.11 23.93 -6.24
N LEU A 43 -7.07 23.35 -6.89
CA LEU A 43 -6.34 24.00 -7.97
C LEU A 43 -7.24 24.26 -9.19
N PHE A 44 -8.10 23.32 -9.52
CA PHE A 44 -9.04 23.46 -10.62
C PHE A 44 -10.02 24.61 -10.39
N ARG A 45 -10.56 24.74 -9.18
CA ARG A 45 -11.45 25.85 -8.79
C ARG A 45 -10.79 27.23 -8.85
N THR A 46 -9.47 27.28 -8.70
CA THR A 46 -8.71 28.54 -8.88
C THR A 46 -8.30 28.78 -10.32
N SER A 47 -8.86 28.03 -11.27
CA SER A 47 -8.59 28.14 -12.72
C SER A 47 -7.12 27.90 -13.11
N VAL A 48 -6.41 27.11 -12.33
CA VAL A 48 -5.07 26.62 -12.69
C VAL A 48 -5.21 25.61 -13.82
N ASP A 49 -4.33 25.69 -14.81
CA ASP A 49 -4.27 24.71 -15.91
C ASP A 49 -4.01 23.30 -15.39
N VAL A 50 -4.65 22.31 -16.02
CA VAL A 50 -4.55 20.89 -15.60
C VAL A 50 -3.10 20.41 -15.56
N ALA A 51 -2.32 20.74 -16.59
CA ALA A 51 -0.91 20.31 -16.66
C ALA A 51 -0.05 21.00 -15.58
N GLU A 52 -0.35 22.24 -15.24
CA GLU A 52 0.32 22.96 -14.15
C GLU A 52 -0.09 22.42 -12.80
N ALA A 53 -1.37 22.12 -12.58
CA ALA A 53 -1.86 21.49 -11.36
C ALA A 53 -1.20 20.13 -11.12
N LEU A 54 -1.09 19.30 -12.15
CA LEU A 54 -0.41 17.99 -12.06
C LEU A 54 1.08 18.14 -11.73
N GLN A 55 1.74 19.18 -12.25
CA GLN A 55 3.14 19.46 -11.92
C GLN A 55 3.29 19.82 -10.44
N ILE A 56 2.49 20.76 -9.94
CA ILE A 56 2.52 21.20 -8.55
C ILE A 56 2.27 20.01 -7.60
N LEU A 57 1.27 19.19 -7.90
CA LEU A 57 0.93 18.02 -7.10
C LEU A 57 2.00 16.94 -7.15
N GLY A 58 2.66 16.75 -8.29
CA GLY A 58 3.79 15.84 -8.44
C GLY A 58 5.01 16.26 -7.63
N GLU A 59 5.23 17.57 -7.46
CA GLU A 59 6.33 18.12 -6.64
C GLU A 59 6.02 18.03 -5.13
N GLN A 60 4.73 18.03 -4.75
CA GLN A 60 4.29 18.00 -3.34
C GLN A 60 4.10 16.58 -2.79
N THR A 61 4.02 15.57 -3.65
CA THR A 61 3.79 14.19 -3.20
C THR A 61 5.09 13.50 -2.79
N ASP A 62 5.07 12.82 -1.65
CA ASP A 62 6.18 12.00 -1.15
C ASP A 62 6.17 10.58 -1.75
N ASN A 63 5.05 10.15 -2.32
CA ASN A 63 4.91 8.81 -2.91
C ASN A 63 5.50 8.79 -4.32
N GLU A 64 6.63 8.12 -4.50
CA GLU A 64 7.35 8.05 -5.77
C GLU A 64 6.51 7.44 -6.91
N MET A 65 5.64 6.46 -6.60
CA MET A 65 4.76 5.87 -7.62
C MET A 65 3.72 6.88 -8.12
N LEU A 66 3.11 7.64 -7.20
CA LEU A 66 2.16 8.69 -7.57
C LEU A 66 2.88 9.81 -8.33
N LYS A 67 4.04 10.23 -7.87
CA LYS A 67 4.87 11.26 -8.51
C LYS A 67 5.21 10.92 -9.96
N LEU A 68 5.71 9.71 -10.20
CA LEU A 68 6.03 9.25 -11.56
C LEU A 68 4.79 9.22 -12.45
N ALA A 69 3.67 8.72 -11.93
CA ALA A 69 2.41 8.70 -12.68
C ALA A 69 1.94 10.12 -13.02
N LEU A 70 2.04 11.08 -12.09
CA LEU A 70 1.64 12.46 -12.33
C LEU A 70 2.52 13.16 -13.38
N VAL A 71 3.83 12.86 -13.41
CA VAL A 71 4.73 13.35 -14.45
C VAL A 71 4.33 12.82 -15.83
N GLU A 72 4.07 11.51 -15.94
CA GLU A 72 3.64 10.89 -17.20
C GLU A 72 2.29 11.45 -17.67
N ILE A 73 1.31 11.55 -16.77
CA ILE A 73 -0.02 12.10 -17.08
C ILE A 73 0.09 13.55 -17.53
N ARG A 74 0.88 14.37 -16.82
CA ARG A 74 1.14 15.77 -17.20
C ARG A 74 1.70 15.88 -18.61
N ASP A 75 2.69 15.06 -18.93
CA ASP A 75 3.36 15.11 -20.23
C ASP A 75 2.43 14.69 -21.36
N GLU A 76 1.53 13.74 -21.12
CA GLU A 76 0.50 13.35 -22.09
C GLU A 76 -0.57 14.44 -22.28
N VAL A 77 -1.02 15.06 -21.19
CA VAL A 77 -1.96 16.19 -21.24
C VAL A 77 -1.36 17.38 -22.00
N ARG A 78 -0.07 17.70 -21.79
CA ARG A 78 0.64 18.72 -22.56
C ARG A 78 0.73 18.40 -24.05
N GLN A 79 0.70 17.13 -24.43
CA GLN A 79 0.65 16.68 -25.82
C GLN A 79 -0.78 16.70 -26.39
N GLY A 80 -1.78 17.14 -25.63
CA GLY A 80 -3.16 17.29 -26.05
C GLY A 80 -4.03 16.05 -25.85
N LYS A 81 -3.54 15.03 -25.10
CA LYS A 81 -4.39 13.88 -24.76
C LYS A 81 -5.37 14.25 -23.64
N ALA A 82 -6.50 13.55 -23.63
CA ALA A 82 -7.46 13.69 -22.55
C ALA A 82 -6.86 13.21 -21.19
N LEU A 83 -7.17 13.91 -20.11
CA LEU A 83 -6.72 13.56 -18.75
C LEU A 83 -7.17 12.14 -18.38
N SER A 84 -8.43 11.78 -18.70
CA SER A 84 -8.99 10.44 -18.48
C SER A 84 -8.22 9.34 -19.24
N GLU A 85 -7.78 9.62 -20.47
CA GLU A 85 -6.99 8.69 -21.27
C GLU A 85 -5.58 8.49 -20.65
N ALA A 86 -4.94 9.56 -20.23
CA ALA A 86 -3.65 9.50 -19.57
C ALA A 86 -3.73 8.74 -18.23
N MET A 87 -4.76 9.00 -17.40
CA MET A 87 -4.99 8.30 -16.13
C MET A 87 -5.27 6.80 -16.33
N ARG A 88 -5.85 6.39 -17.44
CA ARG A 88 -6.17 4.98 -17.76
C ARG A 88 -4.94 4.07 -17.83
N LYS A 89 -3.75 4.64 -18.00
CA LYS A 89 -2.48 3.92 -18.01
C LYS A 89 -1.99 3.54 -16.63
N HIS A 90 -2.58 4.14 -15.59
CA HIS A 90 -2.21 3.93 -14.19
C HIS A 90 -3.36 3.28 -13.38
N PRO A 91 -3.82 2.05 -13.75
CA PRO A 91 -4.99 1.41 -13.13
C PRO A 91 -4.76 0.98 -11.68
N LYS A 92 -3.51 0.96 -11.23
CA LYS A 92 -3.16 0.70 -9.82
C LYS A 92 -3.40 1.91 -8.90
N ILE A 93 -3.51 3.11 -9.48
CA ILE A 93 -3.73 4.37 -8.77
C ILE A 93 -5.18 4.81 -8.95
N PHE A 94 -5.64 4.89 -10.20
CA PHE A 94 -6.97 5.35 -10.57
C PHE A 94 -7.84 4.17 -10.97
N ASP A 95 -8.89 3.91 -10.21
CA ASP A 95 -9.85 2.87 -10.52
C ASP A 95 -10.76 3.25 -11.71
N HIS A 96 -11.49 2.29 -12.22
CA HIS A 96 -12.37 2.50 -13.36
C HIS A 96 -13.42 3.59 -13.11
N LEU A 97 -13.96 3.66 -11.88
CA LEU A 97 -14.96 4.66 -11.53
C LEU A 97 -14.36 6.07 -11.54
N TYR A 98 -13.16 6.22 -10.98
CA TYR A 98 -12.42 7.48 -10.99
C TYR A 98 -12.21 8.00 -12.42
N ILE A 99 -11.69 7.13 -13.30
CA ILE A 99 -11.41 7.45 -14.70
C ILE A 99 -12.69 7.82 -15.44
N SER A 100 -13.77 7.05 -15.28
CA SER A 100 -15.05 7.33 -15.94
C SER A 100 -15.67 8.64 -15.49
N MET A 101 -15.53 8.99 -14.21
CA MET A 101 -16.00 10.29 -13.72
C MET A 101 -15.22 11.44 -14.34
N VAL A 102 -13.89 11.33 -14.43
CA VAL A 102 -13.03 12.34 -15.08
C VAL A 102 -13.41 12.47 -16.56
N GLU A 103 -13.63 11.36 -17.27
CA GLU A 103 -14.05 11.34 -18.68
C GLU A 103 -15.35 12.12 -18.88
N VAL A 104 -16.39 11.82 -18.10
CA VAL A 104 -17.67 12.55 -18.12
C VAL A 104 -17.49 14.04 -17.81
N GLY A 105 -16.61 14.37 -16.86
CA GLY A 105 -16.30 15.77 -16.51
C GLY A 105 -15.64 16.53 -17.66
N GLN A 106 -14.73 15.89 -18.37
CA GLN A 106 -14.07 16.47 -19.55
C GLN A 106 -15.05 16.68 -20.71
N GLU A 107 -15.88 15.67 -21.03
CA GLU A 107 -16.84 15.72 -22.12
C GLU A 107 -17.95 16.76 -21.88
N SER A 108 -18.42 16.88 -20.63
CA SER A 108 -19.49 17.81 -20.25
C SER A 108 -19.01 19.22 -19.96
N GLY A 109 -17.70 19.44 -19.84
CA GLY A 109 -17.13 20.72 -19.40
C GLY A 109 -17.37 21.05 -17.91
N ASN A 110 -17.86 20.07 -17.12
CA ASN A 110 -18.23 20.27 -15.71
C ASN A 110 -17.21 19.59 -14.77
N MET A 111 -15.92 19.75 -15.04
CA MET A 111 -14.85 19.12 -14.28
C MET A 111 -14.87 19.51 -12.79
N ASP A 112 -15.24 20.74 -12.47
CA ASP A 112 -15.36 21.22 -11.07
C ASP A 112 -16.32 20.36 -10.25
N GLN A 113 -17.50 20.08 -10.80
CA GLN A 113 -18.49 19.24 -10.11
C GLN A 113 -18.02 17.79 -9.98
N VAL A 114 -17.34 17.28 -11.00
CA VAL A 114 -16.82 15.92 -11.00
C VAL A 114 -15.70 15.78 -9.97
N LEU A 115 -14.76 16.69 -9.93
CA LEU A 115 -13.67 16.66 -8.95
C LEU A 115 -14.21 16.80 -7.51
N SER A 116 -15.22 17.62 -7.29
CA SER A 116 -15.90 17.71 -5.99
C SER A 116 -16.54 16.37 -5.57
N ARG A 117 -17.21 15.68 -6.50
CA ARG A 117 -17.77 14.34 -6.25
C ARG A 117 -16.70 13.28 -6.02
N LEU A 118 -15.59 13.35 -6.76
CA LEU A 118 -14.44 12.45 -6.60
C LEU A 118 -13.78 12.64 -5.24
N LYS A 119 -13.64 13.87 -4.77
CA LYS A 119 -13.17 14.19 -3.42
C LYS A 119 -14.06 13.54 -2.35
N ASP A 120 -15.38 13.67 -2.47
CA ASP A 120 -16.33 13.05 -1.55
C ASP A 120 -16.24 11.51 -1.61
N TYR A 121 -16.11 10.96 -2.79
CA TYR A 121 -15.95 9.51 -3.01
C TYR A 121 -14.68 8.98 -2.34
N THR A 122 -13.53 9.57 -2.64
CA THR A 122 -12.24 9.15 -2.08
C THR A 122 -12.19 9.31 -0.57
N SER A 123 -12.73 10.40 -0.03
CA SER A 123 -12.82 10.64 1.42
C SER A 123 -13.71 9.59 2.11
N LYS A 124 -14.84 9.21 1.51
CA LYS A 124 -15.69 8.13 2.02
C LYS A 124 -14.98 6.78 1.98
N MET A 125 -14.19 6.51 0.95
CA MET A 125 -13.39 5.27 0.86
C MET A 125 -12.34 5.20 1.97
N VAL A 126 -11.66 6.31 2.28
CA VAL A 126 -10.72 6.40 3.41
C VAL A 126 -11.46 6.12 4.73
N ALA A 127 -12.58 6.78 4.97
CA ALA A 127 -13.38 6.61 6.19
C ALA A 127 -13.88 5.16 6.36
N LEU A 128 -14.31 4.52 5.26
CA LEU A 128 -14.73 3.11 5.28
C LEU A 128 -13.55 2.19 5.62
N ARG A 129 -12.38 2.37 5.01
CA ARG A 129 -11.18 1.58 5.32
C ARG A 129 -10.78 1.73 6.78
N GLN A 130 -10.78 2.93 7.32
CA GLN A 130 -10.49 3.19 8.73
C GLN A 130 -11.48 2.48 9.65
N LYS A 131 -12.78 2.54 9.34
CA LYS A 131 -13.82 1.83 10.11
C LYS A 131 -13.62 0.32 10.11
N VAL A 132 -13.32 -0.26 8.94
CA VAL A 132 -13.05 -1.70 8.82
C VAL A 132 -11.81 -2.09 9.62
N THR A 133 -10.70 -1.35 9.46
CA THR A 133 -9.45 -1.62 10.18
C THR A 133 -9.66 -1.53 11.70
N SER A 134 -10.36 -0.50 12.17
CA SER A 134 -10.69 -0.34 13.59
C SER A 134 -11.59 -1.46 14.10
N ALA A 135 -12.58 -1.89 13.32
CA ALA A 135 -13.46 -2.99 13.71
C ALA A 135 -12.74 -4.34 13.76
N MET A 136 -11.71 -4.56 12.94
CA MET A 136 -10.91 -5.78 12.94
C MET A 136 -9.90 -5.88 14.10
N THR A 137 -9.60 -4.78 14.76
CA THR A 137 -8.63 -4.75 15.87
C THR A 137 -9.07 -5.65 17.03
N TYR A 138 -10.35 -5.60 17.40
CA TYR A 138 -10.87 -6.41 18.51
C TYR A 138 -10.87 -7.93 18.21
N PRO A 139 -11.38 -8.42 17.06
CA PRO A 139 -11.30 -9.84 16.71
C PRO A 139 -9.86 -10.37 16.66
N LEU A 140 -8.92 -9.58 16.11
CA LEU A 140 -7.51 -9.96 16.05
C LEU A 140 -6.89 -10.08 17.45
N LEU A 141 -7.17 -9.13 18.34
CA LEU A 141 -6.71 -9.18 19.72
C LEU A 141 -7.24 -10.40 20.46
N MET A 142 -8.55 -10.67 20.33
CA MET A 142 -9.19 -11.83 20.95
C MET A 142 -8.65 -13.15 20.36
N GLY A 143 -8.44 -13.21 19.05
CA GLY A 143 -7.82 -14.35 18.39
C GLY A 143 -6.40 -14.61 18.92
N PHE A 144 -5.60 -13.58 19.06
CA PHE A 144 -4.24 -13.70 19.59
C PHE A 144 -4.22 -14.20 21.05
N ILE A 145 -5.11 -13.65 21.91
CA ILE A 145 -5.22 -14.09 23.29
C ILE A 145 -5.68 -15.55 23.35
N SER A 146 -6.69 -15.94 22.54
CA SER A 146 -7.21 -17.31 22.50
C SER A 146 -6.12 -18.31 22.08
N VAL A 147 -5.35 -18.00 21.05
CA VAL A 147 -4.21 -18.82 20.63
C VAL A 147 -3.16 -18.90 21.74
N GLY A 148 -2.85 -17.80 22.43
CA GLY A 148 -1.92 -17.77 23.56
C GLY A 148 -2.38 -18.67 24.72
N VAL A 149 -3.66 -18.65 25.07
CA VAL A 149 -4.22 -19.52 26.11
C VAL A 149 -4.13 -21.00 25.71
N VAL A 150 -4.45 -21.32 24.46
CA VAL A 150 -4.31 -22.70 23.96
C VAL A 150 -2.86 -23.17 24.05
N PHE A 151 -1.91 -22.36 23.60
CA PHE A 151 -0.47 -22.67 23.73
C PHE A 151 -0.03 -22.85 25.18
N ALA A 152 -0.48 -21.99 26.09
CA ALA A 152 -0.17 -22.11 27.52
C ALA A 152 -0.71 -23.41 28.12
N LEU A 153 -1.91 -23.85 27.73
CA LEU A 153 -2.47 -25.14 28.12
C LEU A 153 -1.67 -26.32 27.55
N PHE A 154 -1.24 -26.23 26.30
CA PHE A 154 -0.40 -27.26 25.68
C PHE A 154 0.92 -27.44 26.43
N ILE A 155 1.62 -26.35 26.74
CA ILE A 155 2.91 -26.40 27.42
C ILE A 155 2.78 -26.73 28.91
N GLY A 156 1.73 -26.24 29.59
CA GLY A 156 1.61 -26.35 31.04
C GLY A 156 0.81 -27.57 31.53
N VAL A 157 -0.22 -27.96 30.80
CA VAL A 157 -1.19 -28.98 31.27
C VAL A 157 -0.89 -30.35 30.64
N ILE A 158 -0.58 -30.40 29.35
CA ILE A 158 -0.38 -31.68 28.66
C ILE A 158 0.78 -32.51 29.27
N PRO A 159 1.96 -31.93 29.61
CA PRO A 159 3.02 -32.70 30.25
C PRO A 159 2.61 -33.31 31.62
N ARG A 160 1.81 -32.57 32.38
CA ARG A 160 1.31 -33.07 33.69
C ARG A 160 0.32 -34.24 33.53
N ILE A 161 -0.50 -34.16 32.51
CA ILE A 161 -1.43 -35.27 32.18
C ILE A 161 -0.62 -36.48 31.72
N LYS A 162 0.42 -36.33 30.91
CA LYS A 162 1.29 -37.44 30.49
C LYS A 162 1.92 -38.16 31.66
N THR A 163 2.49 -37.43 32.65
CA THR A 163 3.09 -38.07 33.84
C THR A 163 2.06 -38.81 34.73
N MET A 164 0.83 -38.33 34.77
CA MET A 164 -0.26 -39.06 35.48
C MET A 164 -0.64 -40.38 34.75
N PHE A 165 -0.79 -40.37 33.44
CA PHE A 165 -1.13 -41.58 32.67
C PHE A 165 0.00 -42.62 32.71
N ASP A 166 1.26 -42.17 32.63
CA ASP A 166 2.42 -43.03 32.74
C ASP A 166 2.48 -43.75 34.10
N SER A 167 2.03 -43.10 35.19
CA SER A 167 1.97 -43.68 36.53
C SER A 167 0.82 -44.70 36.68
N PHE A 168 -0.21 -44.63 35.89
CA PHE A 168 -1.34 -45.57 35.91
C PHE A 168 -1.22 -46.71 34.86
N GLY A 169 -0.15 -46.75 34.07
CA GLY A 169 0.07 -47.80 33.06
C GLY A 169 -0.99 -47.88 31.94
N ALA A 170 -1.74 -46.78 31.74
CA ALA A 170 -2.81 -46.73 30.76
C ALA A 170 -2.29 -46.18 29.43
N THR A 171 -2.72 -46.83 28.31
CA THR A 171 -2.38 -46.39 26.97
C THR A 171 -3.09 -45.08 26.63
N LEU A 172 -2.32 -44.07 26.25
CA LEU A 172 -2.84 -42.76 25.83
C LEU A 172 -3.77 -42.86 24.62
N PRO A 173 -4.96 -42.20 24.63
CA PRO A 173 -5.84 -42.10 23.46
C PRO A 173 -5.10 -41.51 22.26
N PHE A 174 -5.53 -41.93 21.04
CA PHE A 174 -4.90 -41.51 19.78
C PHE A 174 -4.84 -40.01 19.64
N ILE A 175 -5.86 -39.27 20.10
CA ILE A 175 -5.92 -37.79 20.05
C ILE A 175 -4.80 -37.16 20.89
N THR A 176 -4.55 -37.68 22.10
CA THR A 176 -3.51 -37.20 23.01
C THR A 176 -2.13 -37.48 22.44
N ARG A 177 -1.94 -38.61 21.75
CA ARG A 177 -0.68 -38.95 21.08
C ARG A 177 -0.40 -38.03 19.89
N ALA A 178 -1.40 -37.66 19.10
CA ALA A 178 -1.28 -36.67 18.02
C ALA A 178 -0.95 -35.28 18.56
N MET A 179 -1.55 -34.87 19.69
CA MET A 179 -1.23 -33.59 20.36
C MET A 179 0.19 -33.55 20.91
N LEU A 180 0.68 -34.63 21.49
CA LEU A 180 2.06 -34.71 21.97
C LEU A 180 3.08 -34.59 20.83
N PHE A 181 2.78 -35.19 19.68
CA PHE A 181 3.64 -35.09 18.48
C PHE A 181 3.79 -33.64 17.99
N ILE A 182 2.72 -32.83 18.12
CA ILE A 182 2.75 -31.41 17.78
C ILE A 182 3.46 -30.57 18.86
N SER A 183 3.43 -31.01 20.10
CA SER A 183 4.08 -30.32 21.24
C SER A 183 5.59 -30.58 21.36
N ASP A 184 6.08 -31.67 20.77
CA ASP A 184 7.51 -32.08 20.83
C ASP A 184 8.33 -31.45 19.66
N PHE A 185 7.68 -30.68 18.76
CA PHE A 185 8.31 -29.99 17.66
C PHE A 185 8.52 -28.50 18.00
#